data_247207a8f91f82e89e972baafbc70bbb
#
_entry.id   247207a8f91f82e89e972baafbc70bbb
#
_cell.length_a   1.000
_cell.length_b   1.000
_cell.length_c   1.000
_cell.angle_alpha   90.00
_cell.angle_beta   90.00
_cell.angle_gamma   90.00
#
_symmetry.space_group_name_H-M   'P 1'
#
loop_
_entity.id
_entity.type
_entity.pdbx_description
1 polymer ?
#
loop_
_entity_poly.entity_id
_entity_poly.type
_entity_poly.pdbx_seq_one_letter_code
_entity_poly.pdbx_strand_id
1 'polypeptide(L)'
;MKNGVKTDTNNVGYGKDWNYYTNGEGLYRYWEDGVERNKDFKHMITIGMRGERDTTMLPEGSSIQENVELLRKIIADQLEIIKAKGCDDMPKMLALYKEVEDYYYGGDGVEGLKDWAALDDTILLLSDDNFGNVRTLPIKENRDRKAGFGLYYHFDYHGSPVSYEWVNSTPLPKVWEQLTMAYEYGIKDLWIVNVGDIRPQELPLSYYMALAYDYEGMGINHPNETDDF
;
A
#
# COMPACT_ATOMS: atom_id res chain seq x y z
N MET A 1 -8.38 -2.24 2.38
CA MET A 1 -8.80 -3.60 1.97
C MET A 1 -10.31 -3.66 1.88
N LYS A 2 -10.85 -3.67 0.66
CA LYS A 2 -12.25 -4.06 0.41
C LYS A 2 -12.50 -5.55 0.62
N ASN A 3 -11.49 -6.27 1.08
CA ASN A 3 -11.46 -7.71 1.02
C ASN A 3 -12.36 -8.33 2.07
N GLY A 4 -13.53 -8.74 1.63
CA GLY A 4 -14.42 -9.64 2.36
C GLY A 4 -15.45 -9.00 3.27
N VAL A 5 -15.41 -7.71 3.51
CA VAL A 5 -16.60 -7.03 3.99
C VAL A 5 -17.32 -6.55 2.74
N LYS A 6 -18.24 -7.35 2.24
CA LYS A 6 -19.35 -6.75 1.53
C LYS A 6 -19.81 -5.64 2.46
N THR A 7 -19.71 -4.43 2.02
CA THR A 7 -20.41 -3.31 2.63
C THR A 7 -21.91 -3.48 2.41
N ASP A 8 -22.42 -4.64 2.73
CA ASP A 8 -23.83 -4.84 3.02
C ASP A 8 -24.05 -4.26 4.43
N THR A 9 -23.82 -2.98 4.46
CA THR A 9 -23.96 -2.08 5.59
C THR A 9 -25.34 -2.12 6.21
N ASN A 10 -26.31 -2.72 5.54
CA ASN A 10 -27.62 -2.93 6.08
C ASN A 10 -27.64 -3.91 7.26
N ASN A 11 -26.60 -4.73 7.43
CA ASN A 11 -26.57 -5.78 8.45
C ASN A 11 -25.57 -5.56 9.59
N VAL A 12 -24.65 -4.59 9.51
CA VAL A 12 -23.58 -4.45 10.51
C VAL A 12 -23.55 -3.11 11.26
N GLY A 13 -24.47 -2.20 10.98
CA GLY A 13 -24.64 -0.99 11.80
C GLY A 13 -23.59 0.12 11.56
N TYR A 14 -22.75 0.02 10.52
CA TYR A 14 -21.69 1.01 10.23
C TYR A 14 -22.06 2.04 9.15
N GLY A 15 -23.31 2.14 8.74
CA GLY A 15 -23.77 3.05 7.69
C GLY A 15 -23.68 2.43 6.28
N LYS A 16 -23.93 3.21 5.23
CA LYS A 16 -24.13 2.70 3.87
C LYS A 16 -22.96 2.94 2.93
N ASP A 17 -22.11 3.93 3.23
CA ASP A 17 -21.10 4.40 2.30
C ASP A 17 -19.69 4.02 2.76
N TRP A 18 -18.88 3.49 1.84
CA TRP A 18 -17.44 3.38 2.02
C TRP A 18 -16.79 4.72 1.66
N ASN A 19 -17.12 5.76 2.44
CA ASN A 19 -16.65 7.11 2.23
C ASN A 19 -16.65 7.86 3.57
N TYR A 20 -15.47 8.30 4.02
CA TYR A 20 -15.33 8.95 5.33
C TYR A 20 -15.96 10.34 5.37
N TYR A 21 -16.02 11.04 4.23
CA TYR A 21 -16.68 12.34 4.14
C TYR A 21 -18.19 12.26 4.41
N THR A 22 -18.86 11.20 3.94
CA THR A 22 -20.31 11.01 4.10
C THR A 22 -20.69 10.08 5.26
N ASN A 23 -19.77 9.23 5.73
CA ASN A 23 -20.04 8.20 6.74
C ASN A 23 -18.88 8.04 7.76
N GLY A 24 -18.32 9.16 8.23
CA GLY A 24 -17.18 9.16 9.13
C GLY A 24 -17.40 8.38 10.44
N GLU A 25 -18.54 8.59 11.12
CA GLU A 25 -18.87 7.89 12.38
C GLU A 25 -19.00 6.36 12.18
N GLY A 26 -19.64 5.95 11.09
CA GLY A 26 -19.80 4.54 10.77
C GLY A 26 -18.46 3.86 10.52
N LEU A 27 -17.57 4.50 9.76
CA LEU A 27 -16.25 3.98 9.47
C LEU A 27 -15.31 4.02 10.67
N TYR A 28 -15.42 5.04 11.53
CA TYR A 28 -14.67 5.10 12.79
C TYR A 28 -15.00 3.86 13.65
N ARG A 29 -16.28 3.55 13.87
CA ARG A 29 -16.70 2.36 14.61
C ARG A 29 -16.29 1.06 13.93
N TYR A 30 -16.35 1.01 12.60
CA TYR A 30 -15.89 -0.15 11.83
C TYR A 30 -14.41 -0.45 12.06
N TRP A 31 -13.56 0.60 12.02
CA TRP A 31 -12.13 0.45 12.30
C TRP A 31 -11.87 0.09 13.77
N GLU A 32 -12.59 0.72 14.70
CA GLU A 32 -12.48 0.43 16.13
C GLU A 32 -12.77 -1.04 16.42
N ASP A 33 -13.88 -1.57 15.90
CA ASP A 33 -14.26 -2.97 16.05
C ASP A 33 -13.29 -3.90 15.33
N GLY A 34 -12.74 -3.47 14.21
CA GLY A 34 -11.72 -4.20 13.44
C GLY A 34 -10.41 -4.36 14.22
N VAL A 35 -9.91 -3.29 14.82
CA VAL A 35 -8.71 -3.30 15.65
C VAL A 35 -8.94 -4.14 16.90
N GLU A 36 -10.07 -3.92 17.62
CA GLU A 36 -10.42 -4.69 18.82
C GLU A 36 -10.44 -6.19 18.56
N ARG A 37 -11.03 -6.63 17.44
CA ARG A 37 -11.14 -8.04 17.08
C ARG A 37 -9.80 -8.70 16.76
N ASN A 38 -8.85 -7.92 16.25
CA ASN A 38 -7.58 -8.45 15.76
C ASN A 38 -6.38 -8.13 16.67
N LYS A 39 -6.55 -7.39 17.76
CA LYS A 39 -5.46 -6.90 18.60
C LYS A 39 -4.56 -8.00 19.19
N ASP A 40 -5.09 -9.19 19.37
CA ASP A 40 -4.34 -10.33 19.94
C ASP A 40 -3.51 -11.09 18.88
N PHE A 41 -3.66 -10.75 17.60
CA PHE A 41 -2.93 -11.35 16.50
C PHE A 41 -1.78 -10.46 16.03
N LYS A 42 -0.65 -11.07 15.66
CA LYS A 42 0.43 -10.36 14.98
C LYS A 42 0.01 -10.06 13.55
N HIS A 43 -0.17 -8.78 13.23
CA HIS A 43 -0.55 -8.34 11.91
C HIS A 43 -0.03 -6.92 11.63
N MET A 44 -0.05 -6.51 10.39
CA MET A 44 0.22 -5.14 9.97
C MET A 44 -1.10 -4.39 9.78
N ILE A 45 -1.16 -3.16 10.27
CA ILE A 45 -2.34 -2.31 10.15
C ILE A 45 -2.15 -1.37 8.97
N THR A 46 -3.05 -1.46 7.99
CA THR A 46 -3.11 -0.48 6.91
C THR A 46 -3.88 0.75 7.39
N ILE A 47 -3.24 1.90 7.33
CA ILE A 47 -3.88 3.20 7.59
C ILE A 47 -4.09 3.97 6.29
N GLY A 48 -4.88 5.05 6.36
CA GLY A 48 -5.37 5.76 5.18
C GLY A 48 -6.61 5.10 4.59
N MET A 49 -7.15 5.72 3.57
CA MET A 49 -8.38 5.27 2.91
C MET A 49 -8.47 5.84 1.50
N ARG A 50 -9.07 5.08 0.61
CA ARG A 50 -9.59 5.53 -0.70
C ARG A 50 -11.09 5.29 -0.74
N GLY A 51 -11.77 5.98 -1.63
CA GLY A 51 -13.21 5.85 -1.82
C GLY A 51 -13.63 4.49 -2.37
N GLU A 52 -14.93 4.32 -2.53
CA GLU A 52 -15.50 3.11 -3.09
C GLU A 52 -14.97 2.88 -4.53
N ARG A 53 -14.71 1.61 -4.89
CA ARG A 53 -14.17 1.21 -6.20
C ARG A 53 -12.84 1.90 -6.57
N ASP A 54 -12.01 2.20 -5.56
CA ASP A 54 -10.71 2.84 -5.73
C ASP A 54 -10.78 4.23 -6.38
N THR A 55 -11.77 5.02 -5.97
CA THR A 55 -11.94 6.40 -6.38
C THR A 55 -11.56 7.38 -5.26
N THR A 56 -11.55 8.67 -5.57
CA THR A 56 -11.49 9.74 -4.59
C THR A 56 -12.71 9.74 -3.67
N MET A 57 -12.58 10.27 -2.47
CA MET A 57 -13.69 10.35 -1.50
C MET A 57 -14.51 11.63 -1.65
N LEU A 58 -13.85 12.72 -2.00
CA LEU A 58 -14.53 14.00 -2.20
C LEU A 58 -15.15 14.10 -3.59
N PRO A 59 -16.16 14.98 -3.78
CA PRO A 59 -16.75 15.23 -5.07
C PRO A 59 -15.73 15.67 -6.12
N GLU A 60 -16.03 15.40 -7.38
CA GLU A 60 -15.23 15.88 -8.51
C GLU A 60 -15.04 17.42 -8.45
N GLY A 61 -13.81 17.86 -8.68
CA GLY A 61 -13.45 19.29 -8.60
C GLY A 61 -13.01 19.76 -7.20
N SER A 62 -13.03 18.90 -6.19
CA SER A 62 -12.43 19.24 -4.88
C SER A 62 -10.93 19.47 -5.01
N SER A 63 -10.44 20.46 -4.28
CA SER A 63 -9.02 20.83 -4.29
C SER A 63 -8.13 19.76 -3.66
N ILE A 64 -6.83 19.80 -4.00
CA ILE A 64 -5.82 18.95 -3.35
C ILE A 64 -5.76 19.25 -1.83
N GLN A 65 -5.92 20.49 -1.42
CA GLN A 65 -5.95 20.88 0.00
C GLN A 65 -7.05 20.14 0.76
N GLU A 66 -8.29 20.15 0.26
CA GLU A 66 -9.43 19.48 0.89
C GLU A 66 -9.19 17.98 1.01
N ASN A 67 -8.63 17.36 -0.03
CA ASN A 67 -8.29 15.93 -0.01
C ASN A 67 -7.19 15.58 0.98
N VAL A 68 -6.14 16.40 1.08
CA VAL A 68 -5.06 16.24 2.08
C VAL A 68 -5.62 16.38 3.49
N GLU A 69 -6.48 17.36 3.75
CA GLU A 69 -7.11 17.58 5.07
C GLU A 69 -8.00 16.39 5.45
N LEU A 70 -8.79 15.87 4.52
CA LEU A 70 -9.61 14.69 4.77
C LEU A 70 -8.76 13.45 5.06
N LEU A 71 -7.71 13.20 4.27
CA LEU A 71 -6.82 12.07 4.50
C LEU A 71 -6.07 12.20 5.83
N ARG A 72 -5.62 13.40 6.18
CA ARG A 72 -4.99 13.70 7.48
C ARG A 72 -5.91 13.37 8.63
N LYS A 73 -7.18 13.78 8.53
CA LYS A 73 -8.20 13.45 9.55
C LYS A 73 -8.42 11.95 9.67
N ILE A 74 -8.58 11.24 8.56
CA ILE A 74 -8.75 9.78 8.52
C ILE A 74 -7.60 9.09 9.24
N ILE A 75 -6.37 9.43 8.90
CA ILE A 75 -5.18 8.82 9.49
C ILE A 75 -5.10 9.14 10.99
N ALA A 76 -5.39 10.39 11.38
CA ALA A 76 -5.39 10.78 12.79
C ALA A 76 -6.39 9.95 13.61
N ASP A 77 -7.62 9.79 13.13
CA ASP A 77 -8.67 9.01 13.79
C ASP A 77 -8.27 7.51 13.87
N GLN A 78 -7.67 6.97 12.82
CA GLN A 78 -7.17 5.59 12.82
C GLN A 78 -6.03 5.38 13.82
N LEU A 79 -5.09 6.31 13.90
CA LEU A 79 -3.99 6.26 14.88
C LEU A 79 -4.51 6.40 16.32
N GLU A 80 -5.54 7.22 16.55
CA GLU A 80 -6.21 7.33 17.84
C GLU A 80 -6.84 5.99 18.26
N ILE A 81 -7.56 5.33 17.37
CA ILE A 81 -8.13 4.01 17.61
C ILE A 81 -7.04 2.98 17.96
N ILE A 82 -5.98 2.91 17.14
CA ILE A 82 -4.86 1.99 17.35
C ILE A 82 -4.26 2.18 18.74
N LYS A 83 -4.03 3.42 19.12
CA LYS A 83 -3.53 3.80 20.45
C LYS A 83 -4.49 3.43 21.57
N ALA A 84 -5.78 3.78 21.43
CA ALA A 84 -6.79 3.48 22.43
C ALA A 84 -6.97 1.98 22.69
N LYS A 85 -6.66 1.14 21.71
CA LYS A 85 -6.73 -0.33 21.81
C LYS A 85 -5.40 -0.97 22.25
N GLY A 86 -4.35 -0.17 22.51
CA GLY A 86 -3.03 -0.67 22.91
C GLY A 86 -2.27 -1.40 21.81
N CYS A 87 -2.48 -0.99 20.56
CA CYS A 87 -1.87 -1.59 19.37
C CYS A 87 -0.77 -0.71 18.76
N ASP A 88 -0.23 0.25 19.52
CA ASP A 88 0.81 1.19 19.03
C ASP A 88 2.05 0.50 18.49
N ASP A 89 2.43 -0.63 19.10
CA ASP A 89 3.62 -1.41 18.72
C ASP A 89 3.43 -2.22 17.43
N MET A 90 2.20 -2.31 16.93
CA MET A 90 1.95 -3.01 15.68
C MET A 90 2.46 -2.22 14.48
N PRO A 91 3.11 -2.89 13.51
CA PRO A 91 3.57 -2.23 12.30
C PRO A 91 2.38 -1.65 11.53
N LYS A 92 2.56 -0.44 11.05
CA LYS A 92 1.58 0.30 10.26
C LYS A 92 2.10 0.54 8.86
N MET A 93 1.24 0.54 7.86
CA MET A 93 1.59 0.95 6.50
C MET A 93 0.57 1.94 5.93
N LEU A 94 1.07 2.86 5.10
CA LEU A 94 0.29 3.75 4.25
C LEU A 94 0.65 3.49 2.78
N ALA A 95 -0.33 3.09 1.98
CA ALA A 95 -0.12 2.89 0.56
C ALA A 95 -0.15 4.23 -0.20
N LEU A 96 0.97 4.55 -0.84
CA LEU A 96 1.11 5.69 -1.74
C LEU A 96 0.78 5.22 -3.16
N TYR A 97 -0.50 5.22 -3.49
CA TYR A 97 -1.01 4.70 -4.76
C TYR A 97 -1.98 5.69 -5.39
N LYS A 98 -1.81 5.98 -6.67
CA LYS A 98 -2.61 6.95 -7.43
C LYS A 98 -2.66 8.31 -6.72
N GLU A 99 -3.86 8.86 -6.49
CA GLU A 99 -4.08 10.18 -5.89
C GLU A 99 -3.50 10.33 -4.47
N VAL A 100 -3.33 9.23 -3.73
CA VAL A 100 -2.72 9.28 -2.38
C VAL A 100 -1.26 9.71 -2.44
N GLU A 101 -0.56 9.40 -3.55
CA GLU A 101 0.81 9.87 -3.80
C GLU A 101 0.84 11.41 -3.85
N ASP A 102 -0.09 12.02 -4.59
CA ASP A 102 -0.21 13.48 -4.68
C ASP A 102 -0.55 14.11 -3.32
N TYR A 103 -1.43 13.47 -2.53
CA TYR A 103 -1.78 13.96 -1.20
C TYR A 103 -0.62 13.84 -0.21
N TYR A 104 0.23 12.84 -0.39
CA TYR A 104 1.43 12.67 0.44
C TYR A 104 2.48 13.73 0.14
N TYR A 105 2.80 13.97 -1.12
CA TYR A 105 3.82 14.95 -1.50
C TYR A 105 3.33 16.39 -1.45
N GLY A 106 2.03 16.63 -1.65
CA GLY A 106 1.49 17.96 -1.86
C GLY A 106 1.86 18.52 -3.24
N GLY A 107 1.62 19.80 -3.44
CA GLY A 107 1.92 20.49 -4.69
C GLY A 107 1.12 21.78 -4.84
N ASP A 108 1.48 22.63 -5.79
CA ASP A 108 0.78 23.90 -6.07
C ASP A 108 0.58 24.80 -4.83
N GLY A 109 1.56 24.79 -3.91
CA GLY A 109 1.51 25.54 -2.67
C GLY A 109 0.76 24.86 -1.53
N VAL A 110 0.29 23.64 -1.72
CA VAL A 110 -0.35 22.82 -0.68
C VAL A 110 0.69 21.94 -0.01
N GLU A 111 0.74 21.98 1.32
CA GLU A 111 1.57 21.09 2.12
C GLU A 111 0.92 19.69 2.19
N GLY A 112 1.66 18.68 1.71
CA GLY A 112 1.24 17.28 1.80
C GLY A 112 1.43 16.68 3.20
N LEU A 113 1.43 15.34 3.25
CA LEU A 113 1.61 14.57 4.49
C LEU A 113 3.06 14.17 4.76
N LYS A 114 3.99 14.40 3.82
CA LYS A 114 5.36 13.86 3.86
C LYS A 114 6.16 14.24 5.11
N ASP A 115 5.94 15.46 5.62
CA ASP A 115 6.65 16.00 6.77
C ASP A 115 5.80 15.93 8.05
N TRP A 116 4.70 15.17 8.03
CA TRP A 116 3.85 15.00 9.18
C TRP A 116 4.38 13.88 10.10
N ALA A 117 4.89 14.27 11.27
CA ALA A 117 5.54 13.37 12.25
C ALA A 117 4.68 12.18 12.70
N ALA A 118 3.34 12.27 12.60
CA ALA A 118 2.46 11.14 12.91
C ALA A 118 2.69 9.92 12.00
N LEU A 119 3.34 10.10 10.85
CA LEU A 119 3.69 9.02 9.93
C LEU A 119 5.10 8.44 10.14
N ASP A 120 5.89 8.95 11.09
CA ASP A 120 7.30 8.53 11.28
C ASP A 120 7.43 7.01 11.56
N ASP A 121 6.48 6.43 12.28
CA ASP A 121 6.42 5.00 12.61
C ASP A 121 5.53 4.19 11.62
N THR A 122 5.29 4.72 10.42
CA THR A 122 4.47 4.06 9.40
C THR A 122 5.31 3.73 8.17
N ILE A 123 5.29 2.47 7.73
CA ILE A 123 5.91 2.06 6.46
C ILE A 123 5.20 2.76 5.31
N LEU A 124 5.95 3.43 4.44
CA LEU A 124 5.42 4.01 3.22
C LEU A 124 5.52 2.99 2.10
N LEU A 125 4.37 2.49 1.66
CA LEU A 125 4.27 1.51 0.59
C LEU A 125 4.20 2.25 -0.75
N LEU A 126 5.32 2.31 -1.44
CA LEU A 126 5.42 2.85 -2.80
C LEU A 126 4.81 1.87 -3.81
N SER A 127 4.45 2.33 -4.98
CA SER A 127 3.88 1.48 -6.02
C SER A 127 4.64 1.57 -7.33
N ASP A 128 4.57 0.50 -8.12
CA ASP A 128 4.98 0.50 -9.51
C ASP A 128 3.94 1.23 -10.41
N ASP A 129 4.12 1.14 -11.72
CA ASP A 129 3.21 1.70 -12.71
C ASP A 129 2.03 0.78 -13.08
N ASN A 130 1.77 -0.26 -12.29
CA ASN A 130 0.85 -1.37 -12.51
C ASN A 130 1.31 -2.41 -13.55
N PHE A 131 2.48 -2.22 -14.15
CA PHE A 131 3.03 -3.11 -15.18
C PHE A 131 4.43 -3.60 -14.82
N GLY A 132 4.79 -3.56 -13.53
CA GLY A 132 6.07 -4.04 -13.03
C GLY A 132 7.25 -3.10 -13.28
N ASN A 133 7.03 -1.79 -13.45
CA ASN A 133 8.10 -0.80 -13.51
C ASN A 133 8.03 0.09 -12.27
N VAL A 134 9.08 0.08 -11.46
CA VAL A 134 9.18 0.93 -10.28
C VAL A 134 9.25 2.40 -10.72
N ARG A 135 8.35 3.23 -10.22
CA ARG A 135 8.20 4.64 -10.61
C ARG A 135 8.95 5.60 -9.70
N THR A 136 8.94 5.32 -8.42
CA THR A 136 9.40 6.23 -7.38
C THR A 136 10.37 5.50 -6.47
N LEU A 137 11.49 6.13 -6.20
CA LEU A 137 12.52 5.61 -5.28
C LEU A 137 12.76 6.63 -4.18
N PRO A 138 13.03 6.21 -2.94
CA PRO A 138 13.40 7.10 -1.87
C PRO A 138 14.67 7.89 -2.23
N ILE A 139 14.64 9.20 -2.03
CA ILE A 139 15.84 10.04 -2.14
C ILE A 139 16.80 9.67 -1.02
N LYS A 140 18.10 9.93 -1.24
CA LYS A 140 19.17 9.51 -0.32
C LYS A 140 18.93 9.91 1.13
N GLU A 141 18.40 11.11 1.35
CA GLU A 141 18.15 11.70 2.65
C GLU A 141 17.04 10.99 3.43
N ASN A 142 16.18 10.25 2.74
CA ASN A 142 15.01 9.57 3.35
C ASN A 142 15.18 8.05 3.43
N ARG A 143 16.25 7.47 2.90
CA ARG A 143 16.44 6.00 2.86
C ARG A 143 16.54 5.37 4.24
N ASP A 144 17.04 6.12 5.22
CA ASP A 144 17.21 5.69 6.61
C ASP A 144 15.98 5.99 7.48
N ARG A 145 14.82 6.19 6.87
CA ARG A 145 13.55 6.40 7.57
C ARG A 145 13.30 5.25 8.54
N LYS A 146 12.97 5.56 9.82
CA LYS A 146 12.82 4.59 10.91
C LYS A 146 11.87 3.44 10.58
N ALA A 147 10.70 3.74 10.03
CA ALA A 147 9.71 2.73 9.67
C ALA A 147 9.94 2.11 8.29
N GLY A 148 10.87 2.67 7.50
CA GLY A 148 11.26 2.16 6.21
C GLY A 148 10.23 2.36 5.10
N PHE A 149 10.48 1.64 3.99
CA PHE A 149 9.68 1.67 2.78
C PHE A 149 9.32 0.28 2.30
N GLY A 150 8.14 0.18 1.70
CA GLY A 150 7.69 -1.02 1.01
C GLY A 150 7.38 -0.76 -0.46
N LEU A 151 7.16 -1.85 -1.20
CA LEU A 151 6.76 -1.84 -2.60
C LEU A 151 5.47 -2.64 -2.81
N TYR A 152 4.53 -2.05 -3.52
CA TYR A 152 3.40 -2.74 -4.13
C TYR A 152 3.71 -2.95 -5.61
N TYR A 153 4.01 -4.19 -5.95
CA TYR A 153 4.46 -4.61 -7.28
C TYR A 153 3.37 -5.39 -8.00
N HIS A 154 3.28 -5.29 -9.33
CA HIS A 154 2.28 -6.00 -10.12
C HIS A 154 2.91 -7.00 -11.08
N PHE A 155 2.46 -8.25 -11.01
CA PHE A 155 2.58 -9.23 -12.09
C PHE A 155 1.40 -9.11 -13.05
N ASP A 156 0.24 -8.77 -12.52
CA ASP A 156 -0.98 -8.55 -13.28
C ASP A 156 -1.70 -7.29 -12.82
N TYR A 157 -2.25 -6.57 -13.77
CA TYR A 157 -3.08 -5.40 -13.52
C TYR A 157 -4.42 -5.56 -14.21
N HIS A 158 -5.46 -5.66 -13.41
CA HIS A 158 -6.83 -5.78 -13.87
C HIS A 158 -7.46 -4.39 -14.03
N GLY A 159 -7.33 -3.81 -15.21
CA GLY A 159 -7.90 -2.48 -15.49
C GLY A 159 -7.58 -1.96 -16.88
N SER A 160 -8.21 -0.83 -17.22
CA SER A 160 -7.99 -0.14 -18.49
C SER A 160 -6.58 0.46 -18.56
N PRO A 161 -5.90 0.45 -19.72
CA PRO A 161 -6.37 -0.04 -21.05
C PRO A 161 -6.13 -1.52 -21.32
N VAL A 162 -5.51 -2.26 -20.40
CA VAL A 162 -5.16 -3.67 -20.56
C VAL A 162 -6.21 -4.54 -19.91
N SER A 163 -6.61 -5.60 -20.61
CA SER A 163 -7.47 -6.63 -20.05
C SER A 163 -6.70 -7.53 -19.10
N TYR A 164 -7.39 -8.19 -18.20
CA TYR A 164 -6.84 -9.24 -17.36
C TYR A 164 -6.10 -10.30 -18.18
N GLU A 165 -4.86 -10.57 -17.81
CA GLU A 165 -3.99 -11.55 -18.45
C GLU A 165 -3.96 -12.83 -17.62
N TRP A 166 -4.59 -13.90 -18.12
CA TRP A 166 -4.66 -15.21 -17.45
C TRP A 166 -3.46 -16.11 -17.75
N VAL A 167 -2.47 -15.57 -18.44
CA VAL A 167 -1.20 -16.23 -18.77
C VAL A 167 -0.04 -15.51 -18.10
N ASN A 168 1.05 -16.24 -17.84
CA ASN A 168 2.27 -15.63 -17.34
C ASN A 168 2.92 -14.76 -18.41
N SER A 169 2.90 -13.45 -18.20
CA SER A 169 3.57 -12.43 -19.03
C SER A 169 4.70 -11.71 -18.27
N THR A 170 5.11 -12.23 -17.10
CA THR A 170 6.08 -11.59 -16.20
C THR A 170 7.48 -12.18 -16.39
N PRO A 171 8.42 -11.47 -17.07
CA PRO A 171 9.78 -11.96 -17.26
C PRO A 171 10.59 -11.88 -15.95
N LEU A 172 11.21 -12.97 -15.51
CA LEU A 172 12.03 -13.00 -14.30
C LEU A 172 13.17 -11.96 -14.31
N PRO A 173 13.91 -11.74 -15.40
CA PRO A 173 14.95 -10.70 -15.44
C PRO A 173 14.41 -9.29 -15.12
N LYS A 174 13.20 -8.98 -15.54
CA LYS A 174 12.54 -7.70 -15.20
C LYS A 174 12.21 -7.63 -13.71
N VAL A 175 11.68 -8.70 -13.15
CA VAL A 175 11.39 -8.78 -11.70
C VAL A 175 12.68 -8.56 -10.92
N TRP A 176 13.75 -9.26 -11.28
CA TRP A 176 15.06 -9.10 -10.65
C TRP A 176 15.57 -7.66 -10.74
N GLU A 177 15.60 -7.08 -11.95
CA GLU A 177 16.07 -5.71 -12.16
C GLU A 177 15.31 -4.69 -11.30
N GLN A 178 14.00 -4.75 -11.32
CA GLN A 178 13.16 -3.77 -10.64
C GLN A 178 13.21 -3.93 -9.11
N LEU A 179 13.21 -5.16 -8.62
CA LEU A 179 13.24 -5.41 -7.18
C LEU A 179 14.63 -5.19 -6.58
N THR A 180 15.70 -5.54 -7.29
CA THR A 180 17.06 -5.24 -6.82
C THR A 180 17.31 -3.73 -6.80
N MET A 181 16.89 -3.01 -7.84
CA MET A 181 16.94 -1.55 -7.83
C MET A 181 16.15 -0.99 -6.64
N ALA A 182 14.92 -1.43 -6.40
CA ALA A 182 14.11 -0.97 -5.29
C ALA A 182 14.81 -1.22 -3.94
N TYR A 183 15.36 -2.41 -3.73
CA TYR A 183 16.06 -2.80 -2.52
C TYR A 183 17.30 -1.93 -2.26
N GLU A 184 18.16 -1.76 -3.27
CA GLU A 184 19.38 -0.93 -3.18
C GLU A 184 19.07 0.55 -2.88
N TYR A 185 17.88 1.01 -3.25
CA TYR A 185 17.39 2.35 -2.93
C TYR A 185 16.60 2.43 -1.62
N GLY A 186 16.60 1.36 -0.81
CA GLY A 186 16.05 1.36 0.55
C GLY A 186 14.61 0.90 0.67
N ILE A 187 14.01 0.32 -0.39
CA ILE A 187 12.66 -0.27 -0.34
C ILE A 187 12.78 -1.76 0.00
N LYS A 188 12.90 -2.08 1.29
CA LYS A 188 13.24 -3.44 1.75
C LYS A 188 12.45 -3.94 2.96
N ASP A 189 11.56 -3.12 3.51
CA ASP A 189 10.87 -3.47 4.74
C ASP A 189 9.55 -4.21 4.52
N LEU A 190 8.93 -4.03 3.35
CA LEU A 190 7.69 -4.68 2.99
C LEU A 190 7.56 -4.81 1.48
N TRP A 191 7.40 -6.03 0.97
CA TRP A 191 7.09 -6.27 -0.43
C TRP A 191 5.74 -6.95 -0.57
N ILE A 192 4.84 -6.34 -1.33
CA ILE A 192 3.52 -6.88 -1.66
C ILE A 192 3.44 -7.02 -3.17
N VAL A 193 2.95 -8.16 -3.65
CA VAL A 193 2.77 -8.41 -5.08
C VAL A 193 1.31 -8.68 -5.42
N ASN A 194 0.81 -8.00 -6.44
CA ASN A 194 -0.46 -8.33 -7.09
C ASN A 194 -0.21 -9.38 -8.16
N VAL A 195 -0.71 -10.58 -7.92
CA VAL A 195 -0.41 -11.76 -8.75
C VAL A 195 -1.48 -12.02 -9.80
N GLY A 196 -2.71 -11.53 -9.59
CA GLY A 196 -3.86 -11.95 -10.36
C GLY A 196 -4.24 -13.40 -10.02
N ASP A 197 -4.38 -14.28 -11.01
CA ASP A 197 -4.55 -15.72 -10.79
C ASP A 197 -3.20 -16.36 -10.48
N ILE A 198 -3.10 -17.02 -9.34
CA ILE A 198 -1.84 -17.62 -8.86
C ILE A 198 -1.34 -18.70 -9.83
N ARG A 199 -2.24 -19.53 -10.36
CA ARG A 199 -1.85 -20.71 -11.14
C ARG A 199 -0.96 -20.40 -12.35
N PRO A 200 -1.22 -19.40 -13.22
CA PRO A 200 -0.30 -19.08 -14.30
C PRO A 200 0.97 -18.35 -13.83
N GLN A 201 0.98 -17.83 -12.60
CA GLN A 201 2.05 -17.01 -12.03
C GLN A 201 2.91 -17.73 -10.98
N GLU A 202 2.82 -19.06 -10.89
CA GLU A 202 3.54 -19.85 -9.90
C GLU A 202 5.05 -19.64 -9.95
N LEU A 203 5.64 -19.64 -11.15
CA LEU A 203 7.08 -19.45 -11.34
C LEU A 203 7.53 -18.04 -10.92
N PRO A 204 6.98 -16.94 -11.46
CA PRO A 204 7.42 -15.60 -11.04
C PRO A 204 7.10 -15.32 -9.58
N LEU A 205 6.03 -15.87 -9.02
CA LEU A 205 5.73 -15.73 -7.60
C LEU A 205 6.76 -16.45 -6.73
N SER A 206 7.13 -17.68 -7.08
CA SER A 206 8.16 -18.44 -6.36
C SER A 206 9.50 -17.70 -6.40
N TYR A 207 9.89 -17.19 -7.56
CA TYR A 207 11.08 -16.38 -7.73
C TYR A 207 11.05 -15.10 -6.88
N TYR A 208 9.96 -14.35 -6.93
CA TYR A 208 9.75 -13.13 -6.14
C TYR A 208 9.92 -13.40 -4.65
N MET A 209 9.31 -14.48 -4.15
CA MET A 209 9.37 -14.85 -2.73
C MET A 209 10.77 -15.34 -2.34
N ALA A 210 11.47 -16.08 -3.21
CA ALA A 210 12.83 -16.51 -2.98
C ALA A 210 13.80 -15.31 -2.92
N LEU A 211 13.70 -14.39 -3.86
CA LEU A 211 14.48 -13.14 -3.86
C LEU A 211 14.22 -12.29 -2.61
N ALA A 212 12.96 -12.17 -2.19
CA ALA A 212 12.60 -11.43 -0.97
C ALA A 212 13.12 -12.12 0.31
N TYR A 213 13.20 -13.44 0.33
CA TYR A 213 13.67 -14.23 1.45
C TYR A 213 15.20 -14.24 1.57
N ASP A 214 15.89 -14.38 0.44
CA ASP A 214 17.35 -14.47 0.37
C ASP A 214 17.93 -13.46 -0.63
N TYR A 215 17.86 -12.19 -0.27
CA TYR A 215 18.42 -11.12 -1.11
C TYR A 215 19.93 -11.22 -1.26
N GLU A 216 20.64 -11.71 -0.24
CA GLU A 216 22.10 -11.86 -0.29
C GLU A 216 22.53 -12.90 -1.33
N GLY A 217 21.75 -13.98 -1.48
CA GLY A 217 22.02 -15.05 -2.44
C GLY A 217 21.47 -14.82 -3.84
N MET A 218 20.45 -13.99 -4.01
CA MET A 218 19.73 -13.81 -5.28
C MET A 218 19.71 -12.36 -5.80
N GLY A 219 20.20 -11.42 -5.02
CA GLY A 219 20.09 -9.98 -5.29
C GLY A 219 21.08 -9.45 -6.31
N ILE A 220 21.46 -8.18 -6.16
CA ILE A 220 22.20 -7.40 -7.18
C ILE A 220 23.56 -8.02 -7.57
N ASN A 221 24.20 -8.79 -6.69
CA ASN A 221 25.47 -9.43 -6.96
C ASN A 221 25.35 -10.81 -7.63
N HIS A 222 24.13 -11.28 -7.86
CA HIS A 222 23.81 -12.61 -8.38
C HIS A 222 22.85 -12.56 -9.59
N PRO A 223 23.22 -11.88 -10.69
CA PRO A 223 22.32 -11.67 -11.82
C PRO A 223 21.98 -12.95 -12.59
N ASN A 224 22.79 -13.99 -12.44
CA ASN A 224 22.59 -15.27 -13.17
C ASN A 224 21.61 -16.22 -12.48
N GLU A 225 21.25 -15.96 -11.22
CA GLU A 225 20.30 -16.81 -10.49
C GLU A 225 18.89 -16.85 -11.12
N THR A 226 18.57 -15.86 -11.98
CA THR A 226 17.33 -15.89 -12.78
C THR A 226 17.29 -16.99 -13.83
N ASP A 227 18.46 -17.43 -14.31
CA ASP A 227 18.58 -18.47 -15.33
C ASP A 227 18.57 -19.88 -14.70
N ASP A 228 19.00 -19.96 -13.44
CA ASP A 228 19.09 -21.22 -12.68
C ASP A 228 17.80 -21.54 -11.92
N PHE A 229 16.89 -20.58 -11.77
CA PHE A 229 15.61 -20.72 -11.05
C PHE A 229 14.53 -21.36 -11.92
#